data_72223992b4b511e0766d11e4e1d308ee
#
_entry.id   72223992b4b511e0766d11e4e1d308ee
#
_cell.length_a   1.000
_cell.length_b   1.000
_cell.length_c   1.000
_cell.angle_alpha   90.00
_cell.angle_beta   90.00
_cell.angle_gamma   90.00
#
_symmetry.space_group_name_H-M   'P 1'
#
loop_
_entity.id
_entity.type
_entity.pdbx_description
1 polymer ?
#
loop_
_entity_poly.entity_id
_entity_poly.type
_entity_poly.pdbx_seq_one_letter_code
_entity_poly.pdbx_strand_id
1 'polypeptide(L)'
;SRIRDFITTLIEEKGNQLVFFIDELDRCKPDYAIRFLERIKHYFNDERITFVFSVSLTQLQWTVRSYYGSGFDATKYLDKFFDLQISIPNADYERFLRDQLEIDSDEIAGIVCHEVVRQFNFSLRQAERYARLIKIAEPQFGWQYHCFNREIGKEFASNYIVPILIGLQMYDLDLYHEFVTGNNSAPMKKILIGIGVLDHTPF
;
A
#
# COMPACT_ATOMS: atom_id res chain seq x y z
N SER A 1 34.24 11.91 -19.48
CA SER A 1 33.28 10.96 -20.09
C SER A 1 32.09 11.77 -20.57
N ARG A 2 31.46 11.36 -21.68
CA ARG A 2 30.32 12.09 -22.30
C ARG A 2 29.21 12.47 -21.30
N ILE A 3 28.92 11.60 -20.33
CA ILE A 3 27.94 11.86 -19.31
C ILE A 3 28.38 12.98 -18.35
N ARG A 4 29.65 12.96 -17.93
CA ARG A 4 30.19 13.99 -17.03
C ARG A 4 30.20 15.35 -17.71
N ASP A 5 30.61 15.40 -18.97
CA ASP A 5 30.65 16.63 -19.75
C ASP A 5 29.24 17.20 -19.94
N PHE A 6 28.26 16.33 -20.25
CA PHE A 6 26.86 16.69 -20.37
C PHE A 6 26.29 17.24 -19.05
N ILE A 7 26.54 16.58 -17.91
CA ILE A 7 26.08 17.03 -16.59
C ILE A 7 26.72 18.39 -16.25
N THR A 8 28.01 18.57 -16.50
CA THR A 8 28.70 19.85 -16.25
C THR A 8 28.08 20.98 -17.06
N THR A 9 27.88 20.77 -18.37
CA THR A 9 27.22 21.74 -19.23
C THR A 9 25.80 22.07 -18.78
N LEU A 10 25.03 21.05 -18.37
CA LEU A 10 23.66 21.24 -17.90
C LEU A 10 23.61 22.07 -16.63
N ILE A 11 24.53 21.85 -15.69
CA ILE A 11 24.63 22.62 -14.44
C ILE A 11 25.00 24.08 -14.75
N GLU A 12 25.98 24.30 -15.63
CA GLU A 12 26.46 25.64 -16.01
C GLU A 12 25.37 26.44 -16.74
N GLU A 13 24.55 25.79 -17.58
CA GLU A 13 23.50 26.47 -18.36
C GLU A 13 22.20 26.69 -17.62
N LYS A 14 21.80 25.76 -16.72
CA LYS A 14 20.46 25.71 -16.15
C LYS A 14 20.37 25.98 -14.64
N GLY A 15 21.48 25.88 -13.92
CA GLY A 15 21.49 26.11 -12.48
C GLY A 15 22.75 25.61 -11.80
N ASN A 16 22.89 25.91 -10.51
CA ASN A 16 24.10 25.57 -9.75
C ASN A 16 24.09 24.14 -9.15
N GLN A 17 22.95 23.48 -9.15
CA GLN A 17 22.76 22.15 -8.57
C GLN A 17 21.85 21.29 -9.44
N LEU A 18 22.10 19.99 -9.43
CA LEU A 18 21.33 18.98 -10.14
C LEU A 18 20.85 17.90 -9.16
N VAL A 19 19.56 17.66 -9.12
CA VAL A 19 18.95 16.62 -8.28
C VAL A 19 18.42 15.51 -9.17
N PHE A 20 18.89 14.28 -8.94
CA PHE A 20 18.39 13.08 -9.59
C PHE A 20 17.45 12.33 -8.66
N PHE A 21 16.20 12.16 -9.07
CA PHE A 21 15.26 11.27 -8.40
C PHE A 21 15.30 9.88 -9.05
N ILE A 22 15.64 8.86 -8.27
CA ILE A 22 15.68 7.46 -8.68
C ILE A 22 14.60 6.72 -7.90
N ASP A 23 13.58 6.26 -8.61
CA ASP A 23 12.47 5.52 -8.05
C ASP A 23 12.55 4.03 -8.44
N GLU A 24 12.03 3.17 -7.57
CA GLU A 24 11.82 1.73 -7.82
C GLU A 24 13.09 0.93 -8.20
N LEU A 25 14.28 1.36 -7.78
CA LEU A 25 15.51 0.62 -8.04
C LEU A 25 15.50 -0.78 -7.40
N ASP A 26 14.80 -0.93 -6.28
CA ASP A 26 14.59 -2.19 -5.57
C ASP A 26 13.75 -3.22 -6.35
N ARG A 27 13.01 -2.79 -7.38
CA ARG A 27 12.22 -3.65 -8.28
C ARG A 27 12.98 -4.05 -9.55
N CYS A 28 14.16 -3.50 -9.76
CA CYS A 28 14.98 -3.83 -10.89
C CYS A 28 15.63 -5.21 -10.74
N LYS A 29 16.10 -5.78 -11.88
CA LYS A 29 16.93 -7.00 -11.84
C LYS A 29 18.18 -6.76 -11.00
N PRO A 30 18.62 -7.73 -10.17
CA PRO A 30 19.73 -7.55 -9.25
C PRO A 30 21.00 -7.04 -9.91
N ASP A 31 21.40 -7.58 -11.04
CA ASP A 31 22.59 -7.16 -11.77
C ASP A 31 22.48 -5.70 -12.27
N TYR A 32 21.32 -5.28 -12.70
CA TYR A 32 21.09 -3.90 -13.14
C TYR A 32 21.18 -2.93 -11.94
N ALA A 33 20.50 -3.23 -10.84
CA ALA A 33 20.49 -2.38 -9.67
C ALA A 33 21.90 -2.17 -9.10
N ILE A 34 22.67 -3.25 -8.98
CA ILE A 34 24.07 -3.19 -8.50
C ILE A 34 24.94 -2.37 -9.43
N ARG A 35 24.92 -2.66 -10.73
CA ARG A 35 25.70 -1.91 -11.73
C ARG A 35 25.32 -0.43 -11.78
N PHE A 36 24.05 -0.13 -11.57
CA PHE A 36 23.58 1.25 -11.50
C PHE A 36 24.19 1.96 -10.29
N LEU A 37 24.07 1.41 -9.09
CA LEU A 37 24.67 1.97 -7.87
C LEU A 37 26.18 2.18 -8.02
N GLU A 38 26.90 1.18 -8.55
CA GLU A 38 28.34 1.26 -8.76
C GLU A 38 28.74 2.36 -9.76
N ARG A 39 27.93 2.59 -10.80
CA ARG A 39 28.18 3.64 -11.78
C ARG A 39 27.98 5.04 -11.23
N ILE A 40 26.88 5.27 -10.49
CA ILE A 40 26.59 6.59 -9.96
C ILE A 40 27.52 6.99 -8.81
N LYS A 41 28.10 6.02 -8.10
CA LYS A 41 29.10 6.26 -7.05
C LYS A 41 30.22 7.20 -7.49
N HIS A 42 30.62 7.17 -8.77
CA HIS A 42 31.66 8.06 -9.32
C HIS A 42 31.24 9.53 -9.35
N TYR A 43 29.96 9.84 -9.13
CA TYR A 43 29.43 11.21 -9.13
C TYR A 43 29.12 11.72 -7.73
N PHE A 44 29.23 10.89 -6.68
CA PHE A 44 28.91 11.27 -5.28
C PHE A 44 29.87 12.33 -4.72
N ASN A 45 31.05 12.48 -5.28
CA ASN A 45 32.02 13.48 -4.85
C ASN A 45 31.78 14.88 -5.48
N ASP A 46 30.77 15.06 -6.31
CA ASP A 46 30.43 16.34 -6.90
C ASP A 46 29.30 17.00 -6.08
N GLU A 47 29.66 18.00 -5.28
CA GLU A 47 28.72 18.70 -4.36
C GLU A 47 27.55 19.36 -5.09
N ARG A 48 27.63 19.50 -6.41
CA ARG A 48 26.54 20.05 -7.23
C ARG A 48 25.50 18.99 -7.61
N ILE A 49 25.73 17.71 -7.31
CA ILE A 49 24.87 16.60 -7.69
C ILE A 49 24.30 15.95 -6.43
N THR A 50 22.98 15.88 -6.35
CA THR A 50 22.28 15.18 -5.29
C THR A 50 21.46 14.04 -5.87
N PHE A 51 21.57 12.84 -5.30
CA PHE A 51 20.76 11.69 -5.65
C PHE A 51 19.72 11.44 -4.55
N VAL A 52 18.46 11.36 -4.93
CA VAL A 52 17.34 11.02 -4.06
C VAL A 52 16.76 9.69 -4.50
N PHE A 53 16.84 8.68 -3.64
CA PHE A 53 16.33 7.34 -3.89
C PHE A 53 15.00 7.13 -3.18
N SER A 54 13.96 6.80 -3.94
CA SER A 54 12.67 6.33 -3.42
C SER A 54 12.64 4.80 -3.58
N VAL A 55 13.03 4.10 -2.52
CA VAL A 55 13.22 2.63 -2.55
C VAL A 55 12.80 1.98 -1.23
N SER A 56 12.39 0.72 -1.29
CA SER A 56 12.32 -0.13 -0.12
C SER A 56 13.72 -0.67 0.20
N LEU A 57 14.34 -0.15 1.26
CA LEU A 57 15.68 -0.62 1.68
C LEU A 57 15.72 -2.11 1.94
N THR A 58 14.68 -2.68 2.53
CA THR A 58 14.56 -4.12 2.76
C THR A 58 14.60 -4.91 1.45
N GLN A 59 13.82 -4.48 0.45
CA GLN A 59 13.83 -5.11 -0.87
C GLN A 59 15.16 -4.93 -1.59
N LEU A 60 15.75 -3.75 -1.50
CA LEU A 60 17.08 -3.49 -2.07
C LEU A 60 18.16 -4.34 -1.42
N GLN A 61 18.10 -4.60 -0.11
CA GLN A 61 18.98 -5.55 0.58
C GLN A 61 18.81 -6.99 0.05
N TRP A 62 17.57 -7.43 -0.22
CA TRP A 62 17.32 -8.71 -0.86
C TRP A 62 17.91 -8.77 -2.27
N THR A 63 17.77 -7.70 -3.04
CA THR A 63 18.36 -7.55 -4.38
C THR A 63 19.88 -7.69 -4.32
N VAL A 64 20.54 -7.04 -3.36
CA VAL A 64 22.00 -7.14 -3.15
C VAL A 64 22.41 -8.57 -2.79
N ARG A 65 21.68 -9.22 -1.85
CA ARG A 65 21.95 -10.62 -1.48
C ARG A 65 21.72 -11.60 -2.62
N SER A 66 20.75 -11.35 -3.47
CA SER A 66 20.51 -12.17 -4.67
C SER A 66 21.69 -12.10 -5.65
N TYR A 67 22.40 -10.99 -5.71
CA TYR A 67 23.55 -10.80 -6.59
C TYR A 67 24.84 -11.38 -6.00
N TYR A 68 25.15 -11.09 -4.72
CA TYR A 68 26.42 -11.48 -4.08
C TYR A 68 26.33 -12.77 -3.26
N GLY A 69 25.15 -13.30 -3.04
CA GLY A 69 24.89 -14.47 -2.18
C GLY A 69 24.30 -14.13 -0.83
N SER A 70 23.58 -15.10 -0.24
CA SER A 70 22.78 -14.90 0.98
C SER A 70 23.59 -14.49 2.22
N GLY A 71 24.86 -14.85 2.30
CA GLY A 71 25.75 -14.48 3.38
C GLY A 71 26.39 -13.09 3.27
N PHE A 72 26.07 -12.34 2.19
CA PHE A 72 26.65 -11.03 1.97
C PHE A 72 26.00 -9.97 2.86
N ASP A 73 26.80 -9.09 3.47
CA ASP A 73 26.33 -7.98 4.29
C ASP A 73 25.80 -6.83 3.39
N ALA A 74 24.54 -6.98 2.99
CA ALA A 74 23.88 -6.01 2.12
C ALA A 74 23.66 -4.66 2.80
N THR A 75 23.45 -4.63 4.12
CA THR A 75 23.29 -3.38 4.88
C THR A 75 24.56 -2.54 4.80
N LYS A 76 25.69 -3.12 5.18
CA LYS A 76 26.99 -2.46 5.13
C LYS A 76 27.42 -2.07 3.70
N TYR A 77 26.96 -2.82 2.71
CA TYR A 77 27.18 -2.47 1.31
C TYR A 77 26.41 -1.22 0.90
N LEU A 78 25.12 -1.15 1.28
CA LEU A 78 24.22 -0.05 0.90
C LEU A 78 24.54 1.25 1.67
N ASP A 79 25.03 1.17 2.90
CA ASP A 79 25.47 2.34 3.70
C ASP A 79 26.52 3.21 2.97
N LYS A 80 27.21 2.65 1.99
CA LYS A 80 28.19 3.39 1.16
C LYS A 80 27.56 4.31 0.12
N PHE A 81 26.24 4.19 -0.08
CA PHE A 81 25.52 4.91 -1.12
C PHE A 81 24.53 5.93 -0.55
N PHE A 82 24.25 5.88 0.76
CA PHE A 82 23.23 6.72 1.38
C PHE A 82 23.80 7.47 2.58
N ASP A 83 23.95 8.79 2.45
CA ASP A 83 24.40 9.67 3.51
C ASP A 83 23.27 9.98 4.50
N LEU A 84 22.01 10.00 4.01
CA LEU A 84 20.83 10.28 4.79
C LEU A 84 19.70 9.32 4.42
N GLN A 85 19.04 8.75 5.42
CA GLN A 85 17.86 7.92 5.26
C GLN A 85 16.68 8.56 5.97
N ILE A 86 15.59 8.77 5.22
CA ILE A 86 14.35 9.33 5.74
C ILE A 86 13.27 8.27 5.57
N SER A 87 12.66 7.84 6.67
CA SER A 87 11.53 6.94 6.64
C SER A 87 10.23 7.75 6.52
N ILE A 88 9.38 7.35 5.58
CA ILE A 88 8.03 7.90 5.51
C ILE A 88 7.25 7.36 6.72
N PRO A 89 6.59 8.23 7.51
CA PRO A 89 5.80 7.77 8.65
C PRO A 89 4.64 6.90 8.19
N ASN A 90 4.14 6.06 9.10
CA ASN A 90 2.95 5.26 8.83
C ASN A 90 1.79 6.16 8.46
N ALA A 91 0.99 5.70 7.50
CA ALA A 91 -0.18 6.43 7.06
C ALA A 91 -1.24 6.44 8.17
N ASP A 92 -1.87 7.60 8.37
CA ASP A 92 -3.12 7.71 9.11
C ASP A 92 -4.26 7.24 8.19
N TYR A 93 -4.64 5.96 8.35
CA TYR A 93 -5.66 5.35 7.51
C TYR A 93 -7.04 5.96 7.71
N GLU A 94 -7.40 6.32 8.94
CA GLU A 94 -8.70 6.93 9.23
C GLU A 94 -8.84 8.26 8.52
N ARG A 95 -7.83 9.11 8.67
CA ARG A 95 -7.78 10.38 7.96
C ARG A 95 -7.77 10.21 6.44
N PHE A 96 -7.01 9.24 5.93
CA PHE A 96 -6.95 8.95 4.50
C PHE A 96 -8.31 8.49 3.95
N LEU A 97 -9.00 7.58 4.65
CA LEU A 97 -10.31 7.08 4.23
C LEU A 97 -11.35 8.20 4.26
N ARG A 98 -11.37 9.02 5.30
CA ARG A 98 -12.31 10.14 5.42
C ARG A 98 -12.02 11.26 4.42
N ASP A 99 -10.79 11.78 4.41
CA ASP A 99 -10.48 13.03 3.70
C ASP A 99 -10.24 12.81 2.20
N GLN A 100 -9.75 11.64 1.80
CA GLN A 100 -9.39 11.32 0.41
C GLN A 100 -10.43 10.44 -0.28
N LEU A 101 -11.09 9.57 0.45
CA LEU A 101 -12.00 8.58 -0.11
C LEU A 101 -13.47 8.85 0.23
N GLU A 102 -13.74 9.91 1.03
CA GLU A 102 -15.08 10.32 1.43
C GLU A 102 -15.88 9.18 2.10
N ILE A 103 -15.19 8.31 2.83
CA ILE A 103 -15.81 7.27 3.64
C ILE A 103 -15.92 7.82 5.05
N ASP A 104 -17.14 8.22 5.42
CA ASP A 104 -17.41 8.83 6.72
C ASP A 104 -17.42 7.74 7.82
N SER A 105 -16.61 7.95 8.85
CA SER A 105 -16.57 7.06 10.03
C SER A 105 -17.74 7.26 11.00
N ASP A 106 -18.60 8.24 10.75
CA ASP A 106 -19.80 8.48 11.57
C ASP A 106 -20.99 7.65 11.07
N GLU A 107 -20.93 7.14 9.85
CA GLU A 107 -21.92 6.24 9.28
C GLU A 107 -21.53 4.77 9.51
N ILE A 108 -22.51 3.89 9.69
CA ILE A 108 -22.30 2.45 9.95
C ILE A 108 -21.48 1.80 8.86
N ALA A 109 -21.79 2.09 7.59
CA ALA A 109 -21.04 1.58 6.46
C ALA A 109 -19.56 2.00 6.49
N GLY A 110 -19.32 3.26 6.85
CA GLY A 110 -17.97 3.80 7.01
C GLY A 110 -17.21 3.11 8.14
N ILE A 111 -17.84 2.94 9.30
CA ILE A 111 -17.25 2.21 10.43
C ILE A 111 -16.84 0.79 10.01
N VAL A 112 -17.70 0.07 9.28
CA VAL A 112 -17.40 -1.27 8.78
C VAL A 112 -16.26 -1.24 7.75
N CYS A 113 -16.24 -0.27 6.83
CA CYS A 113 -15.17 -0.10 5.86
C CYS A 113 -13.81 0.14 6.53
N HIS A 114 -13.75 1.00 7.55
CA HIS A 114 -12.53 1.26 8.32
C HIS A 114 -12.05 -0.01 9.01
N GLU A 115 -12.96 -0.78 9.63
CA GLU A 115 -12.61 -2.02 10.30
C GLU A 115 -12.11 -3.10 9.31
N VAL A 116 -12.72 -3.20 8.13
CA VAL A 116 -12.25 -4.08 7.04
C VAL A 116 -10.83 -3.74 6.63
N VAL A 117 -10.54 -2.46 6.38
CA VAL A 117 -9.19 -2.00 6.01
C VAL A 117 -8.18 -2.35 7.11
N ARG A 118 -8.56 -2.16 8.38
CA ARG A 118 -7.73 -2.46 9.55
C ARG A 118 -7.49 -3.97 9.71
N GLN A 119 -8.54 -4.78 9.68
CA GLN A 119 -8.47 -6.23 9.91
C GLN A 119 -7.66 -6.96 8.84
N PHE A 120 -7.80 -6.54 7.58
CA PHE A 120 -7.06 -7.12 6.46
C PHE A 120 -5.73 -6.43 6.17
N ASN A 121 -5.38 -5.43 7.00
CA ASN A 121 -4.11 -4.69 6.90
C ASN A 121 -3.83 -4.19 5.47
N PHE A 122 -4.82 -3.57 4.85
CA PHE A 122 -4.69 -3.05 3.50
C PHE A 122 -3.66 -1.93 3.43
N SER A 123 -2.82 -1.95 2.40
CA SER A 123 -1.99 -0.80 2.03
C SER A 123 -2.87 0.36 1.55
N LEU A 124 -2.35 1.60 1.52
CA LEU A 124 -3.10 2.76 1.02
C LEU A 124 -3.67 2.53 -0.40
N ARG A 125 -2.89 1.91 -1.29
CA ARG A 125 -3.33 1.56 -2.65
C ARG A 125 -4.48 0.55 -2.64
N GLN A 126 -4.44 -0.44 -1.74
CA GLN A 126 -5.53 -1.39 -1.56
C GLN A 126 -6.76 -0.72 -0.94
N ALA A 127 -6.58 0.17 0.05
CA ALA A 127 -7.66 0.93 0.64
C ALA A 127 -8.35 1.84 -0.39
N GLU A 128 -7.60 2.51 -1.26
CA GLU A 128 -8.14 3.29 -2.37
C GLU A 128 -8.95 2.43 -3.35
N ARG A 129 -8.41 1.27 -3.74
CA ARG A 129 -9.12 0.32 -4.60
C ARG A 129 -10.40 -0.18 -3.93
N TYR A 130 -10.33 -0.50 -2.64
CA TYR A 130 -11.46 -0.94 -1.84
C TYR A 130 -12.57 0.12 -1.81
N ALA A 131 -12.25 1.36 -1.45
CA ALA A 131 -13.21 2.46 -1.42
C ALA A 131 -13.87 2.70 -2.79
N ARG A 132 -13.10 2.61 -3.88
CA ARG A 132 -13.64 2.71 -5.23
C ARG A 132 -14.65 1.60 -5.53
N LEU A 133 -14.40 0.37 -5.10
CA LEU A 133 -15.32 -0.75 -5.26
C LEU A 133 -16.58 -0.57 -4.43
N ILE A 134 -16.48 -0.05 -3.20
CA ILE A 134 -17.62 0.32 -2.36
C ILE A 134 -18.51 1.34 -3.08
N LYS A 135 -17.94 2.44 -3.55
CA LYS A 135 -18.68 3.49 -4.30
C LYS A 135 -19.37 2.95 -5.58
N ILE A 136 -18.78 1.96 -6.25
CA ILE A 136 -19.40 1.30 -7.42
C ILE A 136 -20.55 0.39 -7.00
N ALA A 137 -20.44 -0.28 -5.87
CA ALA A 137 -21.44 -1.22 -5.39
C ALA A 137 -22.68 -0.52 -4.80
N GLU A 138 -22.49 0.63 -4.15
CA GLU A 138 -23.54 1.37 -3.46
C GLU A 138 -24.81 1.64 -4.28
N PRO A 139 -24.75 2.15 -5.53
CA PRO A 139 -25.94 2.39 -6.35
C PRO A 139 -26.66 1.10 -6.79
N GLN A 140 -25.95 -0.03 -6.85
CA GLN A 140 -26.49 -1.29 -7.37
C GLN A 140 -27.35 -2.03 -6.35
N PHE A 141 -27.18 -1.76 -5.05
CA PHE A 141 -27.98 -2.35 -3.98
C PHE A 141 -29.38 -1.72 -3.81
N GLY A 142 -29.70 -0.66 -4.54
CA GLY A 142 -31.06 -0.14 -4.70
C GLY A 142 -32.05 -1.10 -5.38
N TRP A 143 -31.62 -2.30 -5.86
CA TRP A 143 -32.40 -3.17 -6.73
C TRP A 143 -32.89 -4.47 -6.05
N GLN A 144 -34.23 -4.62 -6.08
CA GLN A 144 -35.03 -5.85 -6.23
C GLN A 144 -34.64 -7.12 -5.43
N TYR A 145 -34.77 -7.12 -4.12
CA TYR A 145 -35.06 -8.38 -3.41
C TYR A 145 -36.44 -8.34 -2.77
N HIS A 146 -37.28 -9.27 -3.17
CA HIS A 146 -38.70 -9.40 -2.75
C HIS A 146 -38.90 -10.19 -1.45
N CYS A 147 -37.87 -10.39 -0.62
CA CYS A 147 -37.95 -11.18 0.60
C CYS A 147 -37.44 -10.39 1.80
N PHE A 148 -38.24 -10.33 2.84
CA PHE A 148 -38.07 -9.61 4.11
C PHE A 148 -38.30 -8.09 4.00
N ASN A 149 -38.67 -7.50 5.16
CA ASN A 149 -39.02 -6.09 5.32
C ASN A 149 -37.99 -5.23 4.56
N ARG A 150 -38.43 -4.67 3.46
CA ARG A 150 -37.63 -4.30 2.27
C ARG A 150 -36.50 -3.32 2.55
N GLU A 151 -36.61 -2.52 3.60
CA GLU A 151 -35.64 -1.47 3.96
C GLU A 151 -34.54 -1.99 4.87
N ILE A 152 -34.88 -2.73 5.93
CA ILE A 152 -33.91 -3.26 6.91
C ILE A 152 -32.92 -4.24 6.28
N GLY A 153 -33.40 -5.12 5.38
CA GLY A 153 -32.53 -6.09 4.72
C GLY A 153 -31.54 -5.44 3.74
N LYS A 154 -31.95 -4.37 3.07
CA LYS A 154 -31.08 -3.60 2.18
C LYS A 154 -30.03 -2.84 2.96
N GLU A 155 -30.46 -2.17 4.01
CA GLU A 155 -29.57 -1.41 4.89
C GLU A 155 -28.53 -2.31 5.53
N PHE A 156 -28.95 -3.48 6.04
CA PHE A 156 -28.00 -4.46 6.58
C PHE A 156 -27.02 -4.97 5.51
N ALA A 157 -27.50 -5.31 4.33
CA ALA A 157 -26.64 -5.76 3.23
C ALA A 157 -25.63 -4.67 2.80
N SER A 158 -26.11 -3.44 2.63
CA SER A 158 -25.27 -2.32 2.22
C SER A 158 -24.23 -1.96 3.28
N ASN A 159 -24.64 -1.89 4.55
CA ASN A 159 -23.78 -1.39 5.61
C ASN A 159 -22.78 -2.44 6.12
N TYR A 160 -23.11 -3.73 6.07
CA TYR A 160 -22.28 -4.80 6.64
C TYR A 160 -21.79 -5.81 5.61
N ILE A 161 -22.71 -6.41 4.83
CA ILE A 161 -22.35 -7.56 3.99
C ILE A 161 -21.47 -7.14 2.82
N VAL A 162 -21.85 -6.08 2.13
CA VAL A 162 -21.12 -5.62 0.92
C VAL A 162 -19.70 -5.19 1.24
N PRO A 163 -19.44 -4.33 2.22
CA PRO A 163 -18.08 -3.98 2.60
C PRO A 163 -17.22 -5.21 2.95
N ILE A 164 -17.78 -6.16 3.70
CA ILE A 164 -17.06 -7.38 4.09
C ILE A 164 -16.76 -8.26 2.87
N LEU A 165 -17.73 -8.47 1.98
CA LEU A 165 -17.54 -9.28 0.77
C LEU A 165 -16.47 -8.71 -0.15
N ILE A 166 -16.49 -7.39 -0.39
CA ILE A 166 -15.48 -6.72 -1.21
C ILE A 166 -14.11 -6.83 -0.55
N GLY A 167 -14.05 -6.63 0.76
CA GLY A 167 -12.81 -6.77 1.51
C GLY A 167 -12.22 -8.18 1.43
N LEU A 168 -13.05 -9.20 1.63
CA LEU A 168 -12.65 -10.61 1.51
C LEU A 168 -12.16 -10.95 0.10
N GLN A 169 -12.90 -10.54 -0.92
CA GLN A 169 -12.52 -10.79 -2.32
C GLN A 169 -11.15 -10.17 -2.67
N MET A 170 -10.83 -9.04 -2.06
CA MET A 170 -9.53 -8.37 -2.28
C MET A 170 -8.40 -8.98 -1.45
N TYR A 171 -8.73 -9.55 -0.29
CA TYR A 171 -7.76 -10.09 0.65
C TYR A 171 -7.39 -11.53 0.32
N ASP A 172 -8.40 -12.42 0.19
CA ASP A 172 -8.22 -13.85 -0.02
C ASP A 172 -9.47 -14.45 -0.69
N LEU A 173 -9.31 -15.00 -1.90
CA LEU A 173 -10.42 -15.57 -2.66
C LEU A 173 -10.95 -16.88 -2.06
N ASP A 174 -10.12 -17.68 -1.43
CA ASP A 174 -10.55 -18.91 -0.80
C ASP A 174 -11.41 -18.61 0.43
N LEU A 175 -10.97 -17.66 1.25
CA LEU A 175 -11.73 -17.18 2.38
C LEU A 175 -13.06 -16.53 1.96
N TYR A 176 -13.06 -15.79 0.83
CA TYR A 176 -14.28 -15.25 0.23
C TYR A 176 -15.25 -16.38 -0.16
N HIS A 177 -14.79 -17.41 -0.83
CA HIS A 177 -15.62 -18.56 -1.22
C HIS A 177 -16.18 -19.32 -0.01
N GLU A 178 -15.37 -19.56 1.00
CA GLU A 178 -15.82 -20.18 2.26
C GLU A 178 -16.94 -19.36 2.94
N PHE A 179 -16.76 -18.03 2.95
CA PHE A 179 -17.75 -17.12 3.55
C PHE A 179 -19.07 -17.13 2.77
N VAL A 180 -19.03 -17.00 1.44
CA VAL A 180 -20.22 -16.95 0.57
C VAL A 180 -20.99 -18.28 0.59
N THR A 181 -20.29 -19.42 0.71
CA THR A 181 -20.90 -20.76 0.85
C THR A 181 -21.39 -21.08 2.24
N GLY A 182 -21.19 -20.19 3.22
CA GLY A 182 -21.62 -20.35 4.61
C GLY A 182 -20.72 -21.27 5.43
N ASN A 183 -19.60 -21.72 4.89
CA ASN A 183 -18.68 -22.65 5.57
C ASN A 183 -17.79 -21.93 6.62
N ASN A 184 -17.60 -20.61 6.49
CA ASN A 184 -16.75 -19.85 7.39
C ASN A 184 -17.31 -18.44 7.66
N SER A 185 -17.88 -18.27 8.84
CA SER A 185 -18.39 -16.97 9.30
C SER A 185 -17.40 -16.15 10.15
N ALA A 186 -16.18 -16.67 10.38
CA ALA A 186 -15.19 -16.04 11.25
C ALA A 186 -14.78 -14.62 10.81
N PRO A 187 -14.62 -14.31 9.51
CA PRO A 187 -14.28 -12.96 9.09
C PRO A 187 -15.31 -11.92 9.50
N MET A 188 -16.59 -12.22 9.28
CA MET A 188 -17.70 -11.33 9.69
C MET A 188 -17.74 -11.15 11.21
N LYS A 189 -17.60 -12.24 11.97
CA LYS A 189 -17.57 -12.16 13.44
C LYS A 189 -16.44 -11.26 13.92
N LYS A 190 -15.24 -11.39 13.39
CA LYS A 190 -14.11 -10.54 13.75
C LYS A 190 -14.38 -9.05 13.49
N ILE A 191 -14.97 -8.72 12.35
CA ILE A 191 -15.30 -7.35 11.98
C ILE A 191 -16.39 -6.82 12.92
N LEU A 192 -17.46 -7.58 13.16
CA LEU A 192 -18.56 -7.18 14.05
C LEU A 192 -18.11 -7.00 15.51
N ILE A 193 -17.15 -7.79 15.97
CA ILE A 193 -16.51 -7.60 17.28
C ILE A 193 -15.68 -6.30 17.26
N GLY A 194 -14.91 -6.08 16.21
CA GLY A 194 -14.05 -4.89 16.08
C GLY A 194 -14.82 -3.57 16.11
N ILE A 195 -16.05 -3.56 15.59
CA ILE A 195 -16.95 -2.39 15.63
C ILE A 195 -17.88 -2.36 16.83
N GLY A 196 -17.74 -3.30 17.78
CA GLY A 196 -18.53 -3.33 19.02
C GLY A 196 -19.99 -3.78 18.87
N VAL A 197 -20.36 -4.44 17.76
CA VAL A 197 -21.69 -4.99 17.53
C VAL A 197 -21.88 -6.36 18.21
N LEU A 198 -20.80 -7.12 18.35
CA LEU A 198 -20.77 -8.40 19.04
C LEU A 198 -19.82 -8.33 20.23
N ASP A 199 -20.22 -8.95 21.35
CA ASP A 199 -19.34 -9.08 22.51
C ASP A 199 -18.25 -10.16 22.28
N HIS A 200 -17.12 -10.01 22.99
CA HIS A 200 -15.99 -10.96 22.95
C HIS A 200 -16.28 -12.30 23.65
N THR A 201 -17.54 -12.65 23.91
CA THR A 201 -17.87 -13.93 24.55
C THR A 201 -17.56 -15.10 23.61
N PRO A 202 -16.66 -16.02 23.99
CA PRO A 202 -16.44 -17.25 23.23
C PRO A 202 -17.71 -18.11 23.34
N PHE A 203 -18.26 -18.50 22.21
CA PHE A 203 -19.23 -19.59 22.12
C PHE A 203 -18.51 -20.93 22.07
#